data_62dd7c1d7fb93e2d4b2db2a3b0c79d13
#
_entry.id   62dd7c1d7fb93e2d4b2db2a3b0c79d13
#
_cell.length_a   1.000
_cell.length_b   1.000
_cell.length_c   1.000
_cell.angle_alpha   90.00
_cell.angle_beta   90.00
_cell.angle_gamma   90.00
#
_symmetry.space_group_name_H-M   'P 1'
#
loop_
_entity.id
_entity.type
_entity.pdbx_description
1 polymer ?
#
loop_
_entity_poly.entity_id
_entity_poly.type
_entity_poly.pdbx_seq_one_letter_code
_entity_poly.pdbx_strand_id
1 'polypeptide(L)'
;VTIAVTGSIATDHLMRFPGRFSEQLLADHLQKVSLSFLVDDLVIHRGGVAGNMAYAMGVLGAKPALVGAVGPDFDDYRRWLEAVGVDCDSVLVTENAYTARFVCTTDENMAQIASFYPGAMSEARNIVLADVVARIGRPELVIIGANDPEAMFLHTEECRKLGLPFAADPSQQLARLNGEEIRRLIHGADYLFTNDYEWDLLLQKTGWSEAEVMRQIGLRVTTLGPKGVDLVGSDGTFVHVDVVPEKRRADPTGIGDAFRAGFLVGRSAGLSLERSAQLASLVAVLVFEAPGPQEWTWDKQEAVQRLAGAYGAEAAEEIAAALP
;
A
#
# COMPACT_ATOMS: atom_id res chain seq x y z
N VAL A 1 3.43 10.61 -17.81
CA VAL A 1 3.93 9.28 -17.44
C VAL A 1 2.89 8.61 -16.53
N THR A 2 2.48 7.39 -16.82
CA THR A 2 1.42 6.69 -16.10
C THR A 2 2.01 5.53 -15.30
N ILE A 3 1.71 5.47 -14.00
CA ILE A 3 1.96 4.30 -13.16
C ILE A 3 0.64 3.52 -13.05
N ALA A 4 0.66 2.21 -13.32
CA ALA A 4 -0.48 1.34 -13.08
C ALA A 4 -0.34 0.73 -11.67
N VAL A 5 -1.38 0.85 -10.87
CA VAL A 5 -1.39 0.38 -9.47
C VAL A 5 -2.37 -0.77 -9.34
N THR A 6 -1.85 -2.00 -9.27
CA THR A 6 -2.70 -3.18 -9.04
C THR A 6 -2.69 -3.59 -7.58
N GLY A 7 -3.82 -3.99 -7.04
CA GLY A 7 -3.91 -4.40 -5.65
C GLY A 7 -5.35 -4.35 -5.12
N SER A 8 -5.49 -4.54 -3.82
CA SER A 8 -6.79 -4.48 -3.15
C SER A 8 -7.35 -3.06 -3.10
N ILE A 9 -8.67 -2.98 -3.26
CA ILE A 9 -9.50 -1.80 -3.02
C ILE A 9 -10.52 -2.23 -1.96
N ALA A 10 -10.58 -1.53 -0.83
CA ALA A 10 -11.38 -1.95 0.31
C ALA A 10 -11.93 -0.75 1.10
N THR A 11 -12.85 -1.03 2.01
CA THR A 11 -13.27 -0.08 3.04
C THR A 11 -13.05 -0.68 4.42
N ASP A 12 -12.62 0.17 5.37
CA ASP A 12 -12.38 -0.22 6.76
C ASP A 12 -13.52 0.31 7.63
N HIS A 13 -14.26 -0.61 8.24
CA HIS A 13 -15.39 -0.32 9.11
C HIS A 13 -14.94 -0.50 10.55
N LEU A 14 -14.63 0.59 11.23
CA LEU A 14 -14.09 0.60 12.57
C LEU A 14 -15.17 0.99 13.58
N MET A 15 -15.42 0.11 14.54
CA MET A 15 -16.44 0.28 15.58
C MET A 15 -15.80 0.34 16.96
N ARG A 16 -16.39 1.09 17.86
CA ARG A 16 -15.97 1.17 19.25
C ARG A 16 -17.03 0.57 20.17
N PHE A 17 -16.60 -0.39 20.98
CA PHE A 17 -17.42 -1.00 22.01
C PHE A 17 -17.09 -0.35 23.36
N PRO A 18 -18.09 0.29 24.04
CA PRO A 18 -17.88 0.97 25.32
C PRO A 18 -17.97 -0.04 26.48
N GLY A 19 -17.10 -1.01 26.50
CA GLY A 19 -16.99 -2.07 27.48
C GLY A 19 -15.79 -2.94 27.19
N ARG A 20 -15.69 -4.08 27.83
CA ARG A 20 -14.56 -5.01 27.69
C ARG A 20 -15.05 -6.36 27.16
N PHE A 21 -14.42 -6.87 26.13
CA PHE A 21 -14.74 -8.20 25.62
C PHE A 21 -14.55 -9.30 26.68
N SER A 22 -13.55 -9.16 27.54
CA SER A 22 -13.25 -10.10 28.63
C SER A 22 -14.40 -10.23 29.65
N GLU A 23 -15.27 -9.25 29.75
CA GLU A 23 -16.44 -9.28 30.65
C GLU A 23 -17.64 -9.98 30.03
N GLN A 24 -17.66 -10.13 28.71
CA GLN A 24 -18.75 -10.72 27.96
C GLN A 24 -18.42 -12.10 27.37
N LEU A 25 -17.14 -12.38 27.13
CA LEU A 25 -16.65 -13.66 26.62
C LEU A 25 -16.33 -14.58 27.82
N LEU A 26 -17.27 -15.47 28.17
CA LEU A 26 -17.08 -16.46 29.24
C LEU A 26 -16.29 -17.65 28.67
N ALA A 27 -15.13 -17.95 29.24
CA ALA A 27 -14.23 -19.02 28.77
C ALA A 27 -14.92 -20.37 28.66
N ASP A 28 -15.82 -20.68 29.60
CA ASP A 28 -16.55 -21.95 29.66
C ASP A 28 -17.66 -22.07 28.59
N HIS A 29 -18.02 -21.00 27.90
CA HIS A 29 -19.11 -20.94 26.91
C HIS A 29 -18.61 -20.68 25.48
N LEU A 30 -17.32 -20.70 25.23
CA LEU A 30 -16.74 -20.41 23.89
C LEU A 30 -17.19 -21.38 22.79
N GLN A 31 -17.68 -22.58 23.15
CA GLN A 31 -18.17 -23.55 22.16
C GLN A 31 -19.51 -23.17 21.50
N LYS A 32 -20.26 -22.25 22.09
CA LYS A 32 -21.55 -21.78 21.60
C LYS A 32 -21.73 -20.29 21.88
N VAL A 33 -20.81 -19.50 21.31
CA VAL A 33 -20.84 -18.04 21.46
C VAL A 33 -21.93 -17.46 20.58
N SER A 34 -22.90 -16.75 21.19
CA SER A 34 -23.86 -15.89 20.51
C SER A 34 -23.86 -14.56 21.24
N LEU A 35 -23.07 -13.61 20.75
CA LEU A 35 -22.89 -12.30 21.37
C LEU A 35 -23.24 -11.20 20.37
N SER A 36 -23.85 -10.14 20.88
CA SER A 36 -24.08 -8.89 20.16
C SER A 36 -23.48 -7.75 20.98
N PHE A 37 -22.62 -6.98 20.36
CA PHE A 37 -22.07 -5.79 20.99
C PHE A 37 -22.84 -4.56 20.53
N LEU A 38 -23.33 -3.77 21.48
CA LEU A 38 -23.83 -2.44 21.17
C LEU A 38 -22.63 -1.49 21.10
N VAL A 39 -22.41 -0.95 19.91
CA VAL A 39 -21.27 -0.05 19.64
C VAL A 39 -21.74 1.40 19.62
N ASP A 40 -20.88 2.32 20.08
CA ASP A 40 -21.19 3.77 20.16
C ASP A 40 -20.84 4.51 18.91
N ASP A 41 -19.86 3.99 18.15
CA ASP A 41 -19.26 4.71 17.03
C ASP A 41 -19.00 3.75 15.85
N LEU A 42 -19.18 4.25 14.66
CA LEU A 42 -18.84 3.59 13.41
C LEU A 42 -18.15 4.61 12.49
N VAL A 43 -16.86 4.40 12.25
CA VAL A 43 -16.10 5.17 11.27
C VAL A 43 -15.82 4.28 10.07
N ILE A 44 -16.06 4.81 8.87
CA ILE A 44 -15.76 4.12 7.62
C ILE A 44 -14.66 4.89 6.90
N HIS A 45 -13.49 4.24 6.79
CA HIS A 45 -12.38 4.76 6.00
C HIS A 45 -12.31 4.07 4.64
N ARG A 46 -11.89 4.81 3.63
CA ARG A 46 -11.50 4.26 2.35
C ARG A 46 -10.11 3.67 2.50
N GLY A 47 -9.86 2.49 1.91
CA GLY A 47 -8.66 1.72 2.14
C GLY A 47 -8.35 0.75 1.01
N GLY A 48 -7.57 -0.27 1.32
CA GLY A 48 -7.00 -1.20 0.36
C GLY A 48 -5.66 -0.69 -0.19
N VAL A 49 -4.71 -1.60 -0.35
CA VAL A 49 -3.31 -1.26 -0.71
C VAL A 49 -3.23 -0.42 -1.98
N ALA A 50 -3.93 -0.84 -3.06
CA ALA A 50 -3.91 -0.08 -4.31
C ALA A 50 -4.71 1.23 -4.21
N GLY A 51 -5.83 1.23 -3.48
CA GLY A 51 -6.62 2.44 -3.25
C GLY A 51 -5.83 3.51 -2.52
N ASN A 52 -5.10 3.13 -1.46
CA ASN A 52 -4.25 4.03 -0.68
C ASN A 52 -3.09 4.58 -1.50
N MET A 53 -2.37 3.70 -2.23
CA MET A 53 -1.27 4.14 -3.10
C MET A 53 -1.75 5.07 -4.20
N ALA A 54 -2.84 4.73 -4.90
CA ALA A 54 -3.38 5.55 -5.97
C ALA A 54 -3.83 6.93 -5.46
N TYR A 55 -4.53 6.97 -4.32
CA TYR A 55 -4.91 8.22 -3.66
C TYR A 55 -3.69 9.09 -3.35
N ALA A 56 -2.67 8.53 -2.69
CA ALA A 56 -1.47 9.25 -2.33
C ALA A 56 -0.72 9.79 -3.57
N MET A 57 -0.62 9.00 -4.63
CA MET A 57 -0.05 9.45 -5.92
C MET A 57 -0.87 10.61 -6.52
N GLY A 58 -2.20 10.52 -6.48
CA GLY A 58 -3.09 11.57 -6.96
C GLY A 58 -2.92 12.88 -6.21
N VAL A 59 -2.87 12.82 -4.88
CA VAL A 59 -2.62 13.99 -4.00
C VAL A 59 -1.27 14.65 -4.31
N LEU A 60 -0.25 13.86 -4.68
CA LEU A 60 1.06 14.36 -5.11
C LEU A 60 1.08 14.85 -6.58
N GLY A 61 -0.08 14.90 -7.26
CA GLY A 61 -0.22 15.41 -8.63
C GLY A 61 0.09 14.39 -9.74
N ALA A 62 0.36 13.13 -9.41
CA ALA A 62 0.45 12.06 -10.39
C ALA A 62 -0.96 11.64 -10.87
N LYS A 63 -1.01 10.92 -12.00
CA LYS A 63 -2.27 10.39 -12.56
C LYS A 63 -2.17 8.87 -12.69
N PRO A 64 -2.21 8.13 -11.58
CA PRO A 64 -2.09 6.69 -11.62
C PRO A 64 -3.34 6.05 -12.23
N ALA A 65 -3.17 4.91 -12.90
CA ALA A 65 -4.28 4.05 -13.32
C ALA A 65 -4.48 2.97 -12.25
N LEU A 66 -5.65 2.99 -11.61
CA LEU A 66 -6.02 2.01 -10.59
C LEU A 66 -6.55 0.74 -11.25
N VAL A 67 -6.04 -0.41 -10.81
CA VAL A 67 -6.39 -1.74 -11.31
C VAL A 67 -6.73 -2.64 -10.14
N GLY A 68 -7.97 -3.08 -10.07
CA GLY A 68 -8.47 -3.94 -9.00
C GLY A 68 -9.94 -4.28 -9.24
N ALA A 69 -10.52 -5.07 -8.36
CA ALA A 69 -11.92 -5.46 -8.47
C ALA A 69 -12.74 -5.00 -7.27
N VAL A 70 -13.94 -4.51 -7.53
CA VAL A 70 -14.86 -3.91 -6.57
C VAL A 70 -16.30 -4.36 -6.84
N GLY A 71 -17.18 -4.17 -5.87
CA GLY A 71 -18.61 -4.37 -6.01
C GLY A 71 -19.36 -3.12 -6.51
N PRO A 72 -20.70 -3.21 -6.60
CA PRO A 72 -21.55 -2.09 -7.04
C PRO A 72 -21.59 -0.93 -6.04
N ASP A 73 -21.01 -1.11 -4.85
CA ASP A 73 -20.89 -0.11 -3.79
C ASP A 73 -19.65 0.79 -3.91
N PHE A 74 -18.98 0.79 -5.08
CA PHE A 74 -17.74 1.54 -5.30
C PHE A 74 -17.93 3.00 -5.73
N ASP A 75 -19.11 3.41 -6.17
CA ASP A 75 -19.34 4.72 -6.81
C ASP A 75 -18.87 5.92 -5.99
N ASP A 76 -19.09 5.91 -4.68
CA ASP A 76 -18.65 7.02 -3.81
C ASP A 76 -17.13 7.04 -3.66
N TYR A 77 -16.51 5.85 -3.56
CA TYR A 77 -15.06 5.73 -3.49
C TYR A 77 -14.40 6.10 -4.83
N ARG A 78 -15.01 5.73 -5.97
CA ARG A 78 -14.57 6.16 -7.31
C ARG A 78 -14.49 7.68 -7.41
N ARG A 79 -15.57 8.39 -7.05
CA ARG A 79 -15.59 9.86 -7.07
C ARG A 79 -14.50 10.48 -6.21
N TRP A 80 -14.24 9.89 -5.07
CA TRP A 80 -13.18 10.33 -4.16
C TRP A 80 -11.79 10.22 -4.80
N LEU A 81 -11.49 9.12 -5.45
CA LEU A 81 -10.21 8.88 -6.13
C LEU A 81 -10.06 9.76 -7.39
N GLU A 82 -11.12 9.86 -8.18
CA GLU A 82 -11.13 10.71 -9.39
C GLU A 82 -10.94 12.19 -9.05
N ALA A 83 -11.43 12.64 -7.89
CA ALA A 83 -11.26 14.03 -7.44
C ALA A 83 -9.78 14.42 -7.23
N VAL A 84 -8.90 13.46 -6.97
CA VAL A 84 -7.45 13.68 -6.90
C VAL A 84 -6.70 13.24 -8.16
N GLY A 85 -7.42 12.92 -9.24
CA GLY A 85 -6.82 12.62 -10.55
C GLY A 85 -6.46 11.16 -10.80
N VAL A 86 -6.95 10.22 -10.00
CA VAL A 86 -6.80 8.78 -10.25
C VAL A 86 -7.68 8.33 -11.39
N ASP A 87 -7.14 7.60 -12.35
CA ASP A 87 -7.88 6.94 -13.42
C ASP A 87 -8.46 5.61 -12.90
N CYS A 88 -9.78 5.54 -12.73
CA CYS A 88 -10.51 4.38 -12.24
C CYS A 88 -11.15 3.53 -13.35
N ASP A 89 -10.91 3.81 -14.65
CA ASP A 89 -11.58 3.10 -15.75
C ASP A 89 -11.07 1.68 -16.00
N SER A 90 -9.98 1.28 -15.35
CA SER A 90 -9.50 -0.12 -15.34
C SER A 90 -9.93 -0.91 -14.10
N VAL A 91 -10.77 -0.33 -13.25
CA VAL A 91 -11.35 -1.04 -12.10
C VAL A 91 -12.49 -1.93 -12.58
N LEU A 92 -12.40 -3.23 -12.31
CA LEU A 92 -13.46 -4.20 -12.60
C LEU A 92 -14.57 -4.07 -11.55
N VAL A 93 -15.77 -3.70 -11.98
CA VAL A 93 -16.95 -3.72 -11.12
C VAL A 93 -17.72 -5.02 -11.35
N THR A 94 -17.95 -5.80 -10.30
CA THR A 94 -18.75 -7.04 -10.35
C THR A 94 -20.06 -6.87 -9.59
N GLU A 95 -21.14 -7.44 -10.14
CA GLU A 95 -22.45 -7.49 -9.45
C GLU A 95 -22.55 -8.67 -8.46
N ASN A 96 -21.55 -9.56 -8.45
CA ASN A 96 -21.62 -10.81 -7.70
C ASN A 96 -21.23 -10.69 -6.22
N ALA A 97 -20.53 -9.59 -5.86
CA ALA A 97 -20.00 -9.39 -4.51
C ALA A 97 -19.82 -7.89 -4.21
N TYR A 98 -19.89 -7.54 -2.94
CA TYR A 98 -19.54 -6.19 -2.49
C TYR A 98 -18.02 -5.98 -2.51
N THR A 99 -17.61 -4.72 -2.53
CA THR A 99 -16.20 -4.32 -2.34
C THR A 99 -15.64 -4.93 -1.05
N ALA A 100 -14.36 -5.28 -1.04
CA ALA A 100 -13.69 -5.86 0.13
C ALA A 100 -13.84 -4.96 1.37
N ARG A 101 -13.98 -5.57 2.55
CA ARG A 101 -14.20 -4.85 3.81
C ARG A 101 -13.37 -5.44 4.94
N PHE A 102 -12.68 -4.56 5.65
CA PHE A 102 -12.17 -4.86 6.98
C PHE A 102 -13.19 -4.35 8.01
N VAL A 103 -13.65 -5.22 8.88
CA VAL A 103 -14.62 -4.87 9.94
C VAL A 103 -13.94 -5.15 11.26
N CYS A 104 -13.78 -4.15 12.09
CA CYS A 104 -13.09 -4.26 13.37
C CYS A 104 -13.86 -3.58 14.48
N THR A 105 -14.09 -4.29 15.56
CA THR A 105 -14.62 -3.72 16.81
C THR A 105 -13.51 -3.69 17.84
N THR A 106 -13.25 -2.50 18.40
CA THR A 106 -12.22 -2.27 19.44
C THR A 106 -12.91 -1.96 20.76
N ASP A 107 -12.49 -2.61 21.84
CA ASP A 107 -12.99 -2.38 23.20
C ASP A 107 -12.21 -1.30 23.96
N GLU A 108 -12.63 -1.01 25.20
CA GLU A 108 -11.95 -0.01 26.07
C GLU A 108 -10.50 -0.35 26.39
N ASN A 109 -10.13 -1.62 26.37
CA ASN A 109 -8.76 -2.10 26.60
C ASN A 109 -7.91 -2.19 25.33
N MET A 110 -8.41 -1.67 24.20
CA MET A 110 -7.77 -1.78 22.87
C MET A 110 -7.69 -3.23 22.34
N ALA A 111 -8.45 -4.16 22.92
CA ALA A 111 -8.61 -5.49 22.34
C ALA A 111 -9.52 -5.41 21.11
N GLN A 112 -9.23 -6.22 20.10
CA GLN A 112 -9.91 -6.15 18.81
C GLN A 112 -10.51 -7.49 18.41
N ILE A 113 -11.74 -7.43 17.89
CA ILE A 113 -12.38 -8.53 17.16
C ILE A 113 -12.56 -8.04 15.73
N ALA A 114 -11.83 -8.66 14.80
CA ALA A 114 -11.80 -8.23 13.41
C ALA A 114 -12.15 -9.36 12.44
N SER A 115 -12.71 -8.97 11.30
CA SER A 115 -13.01 -9.84 10.17
C SER A 115 -12.63 -9.15 8.87
N PHE A 116 -12.07 -9.89 7.92
CA PHE A 116 -11.83 -9.42 6.57
C PHE A 116 -12.72 -10.17 5.59
N TYR A 117 -13.58 -9.43 4.89
CA TYR A 117 -14.40 -9.91 3.79
C TYR A 117 -13.69 -9.58 2.47
N PRO A 118 -13.15 -10.56 1.73
CA PRO A 118 -12.45 -10.29 0.48
C PRO A 118 -13.38 -9.86 -0.65
N GLY A 119 -14.62 -10.33 -0.66
CA GLY A 119 -15.65 -9.94 -1.63
C GLY A 119 -15.17 -9.93 -3.07
N ALA A 120 -15.43 -8.85 -3.76
CA ALA A 120 -15.06 -8.64 -5.16
C ALA A 120 -13.54 -8.69 -5.42
N MET A 121 -12.69 -8.57 -4.40
CA MET A 121 -11.23 -8.65 -4.56
C MET A 121 -10.80 -9.95 -5.27
N SER A 122 -11.51 -11.06 -5.06
CA SER A 122 -11.23 -12.34 -5.73
C SER A 122 -11.45 -12.29 -7.26
N GLU A 123 -12.25 -11.35 -7.76
CA GLU A 123 -12.49 -11.16 -9.18
C GLU A 123 -11.32 -10.45 -9.89
N ALA A 124 -10.35 -9.89 -9.15
CA ALA A 124 -9.18 -9.23 -9.73
C ALA A 124 -8.36 -10.18 -10.64
N ARG A 125 -8.46 -11.50 -10.43
CA ARG A 125 -7.85 -12.54 -11.32
C ARG A 125 -8.43 -12.56 -12.74
N ASN A 126 -9.60 -11.95 -12.94
CA ASN A 126 -10.24 -11.84 -14.26
C ASN A 126 -9.80 -10.59 -15.03
N ILE A 127 -8.99 -9.73 -14.43
CA ILE A 127 -8.43 -8.55 -15.10
C ILE A 127 -7.23 -8.98 -15.93
N VAL A 128 -7.29 -8.68 -17.22
CA VAL A 128 -6.18 -8.91 -18.17
C VAL A 128 -5.35 -7.63 -18.26
N LEU A 129 -4.11 -7.67 -17.80
CA LEU A 129 -3.25 -6.48 -17.78
C LEU A 129 -2.92 -5.96 -19.19
N ALA A 130 -2.88 -6.83 -20.19
CA ALA A 130 -2.71 -6.42 -21.58
C ALA A 130 -3.83 -5.50 -22.07
N ASP A 131 -5.08 -5.71 -21.65
CA ASP A 131 -6.21 -4.85 -22.00
C ASP A 131 -6.10 -3.49 -21.29
N VAL A 132 -5.65 -3.50 -20.05
CA VAL A 132 -5.35 -2.26 -19.30
C VAL A 132 -4.29 -1.45 -20.04
N VAL A 133 -3.19 -2.09 -20.45
CA VAL A 133 -2.10 -1.44 -21.22
C VAL A 133 -2.59 -0.93 -22.57
N ALA A 134 -3.47 -1.65 -23.23
CA ALA A 134 -4.06 -1.21 -24.51
C ALA A 134 -4.89 0.09 -24.33
N ARG A 135 -5.54 0.26 -23.18
CA ARG A 135 -6.34 1.45 -22.85
C ARG A 135 -5.48 2.63 -22.41
N ILE A 136 -4.56 2.44 -21.45
CA ILE A 136 -3.78 3.54 -20.85
C ILE A 136 -2.49 3.89 -21.61
N GLY A 137 -2.10 3.06 -22.58
CA GLY A 137 -0.75 3.07 -23.15
C GLY A 137 0.24 2.28 -22.28
N ARG A 138 1.50 2.22 -22.73
CA ARG A 138 2.56 1.55 -21.97
C ARG A 138 2.86 2.30 -20.68
N PRO A 139 2.61 1.74 -19.49
CA PRO A 139 2.96 2.37 -18.24
C PRO A 139 4.48 2.40 -18.04
N GLU A 140 4.97 3.38 -17.31
CA GLU A 140 6.36 3.44 -16.84
C GLU A 140 6.67 2.33 -15.84
N LEU A 141 5.70 2.02 -15.00
CA LEU A 141 5.79 1.00 -13.96
C LEU A 141 4.42 0.41 -13.68
N VAL A 142 4.39 -0.88 -13.36
CA VAL A 142 3.23 -1.56 -12.79
C VAL A 142 3.54 -1.94 -11.34
N ILE A 143 2.73 -1.51 -10.40
CA ILE A 143 2.85 -1.95 -9.01
C ILE A 143 1.97 -3.18 -8.82
N ILE A 144 2.55 -4.27 -8.36
CA ILE A 144 1.86 -5.50 -7.96
C ILE A 144 1.74 -5.50 -6.43
N GLY A 145 0.71 -4.82 -5.93
CA GLY A 145 0.39 -4.74 -4.51
C GLY A 145 -0.41 -5.95 -4.02
N ALA A 146 -0.53 -6.07 -2.70
CA ALA A 146 -1.28 -7.15 -2.09
C ALA A 146 -2.73 -7.18 -2.57
N ASN A 147 -3.14 -8.33 -3.07
CA ASN A 147 -4.44 -8.59 -3.69
C ASN A 147 -4.82 -10.07 -3.52
N ASP A 148 -5.82 -10.53 -4.27
CA ASP A 148 -6.00 -11.96 -4.53
C ASP A 148 -4.70 -12.57 -5.05
N PRO A 149 -4.18 -13.64 -4.44
CA PRO A 149 -2.88 -14.21 -4.84
C PRO A 149 -2.81 -14.60 -6.30
N GLU A 150 -3.88 -15.15 -6.87
CA GLU A 150 -3.91 -15.54 -8.29
C GLU A 150 -3.81 -14.30 -9.21
N ALA A 151 -4.50 -13.22 -8.87
CA ALA A 151 -4.35 -11.94 -9.58
C ALA A 151 -2.91 -11.42 -9.53
N MET A 152 -2.26 -11.51 -8.37
CA MET A 152 -0.86 -11.10 -8.22
C MET A 152 0.05 -11.91 -9.14
N PHE A 153 -0.12 -13.23 -9.22
CA PHE A 153 0.66 -14.09 -10.11
C PHE A 153 0.43 -13.77 -11.58
N LEU A 154 -0.83 -13.66 -11.98
CA LEU A 154 -1.20 -13.36 -13.37
C LEU A 154 -0.63 -12.02 -13.83
N HIS A 155 -0.83 -10.96 -13.04
CA HIS A 155 -0.34 -9.63 -13.39
C HIS A 155 1.20 -9.58 -13.42
N THR A 156 1.89 -10.27 -12.49
CA THR A 156 3.35 -10.37 -12.52
C THR A 156 3.85 -11.08 -13.77
N GLU A 157 3.21 -12.18 -14.17
CA GLU A 157 3.57 -12.91 -15.40
C GLU A 157 3.29 -12.11 -16.67
N GLU A 158 2.18 -11.37 -16.68
CA GLU A 158 1.87 -10.48 -17.80
C GLU A 158 2.90 -9.33 -17.90
N CYS A 159 3.34 -8.75 -16.77
CA CYS A 159 4.44 -7.76 -16.80
C CYS A 159 5.68 -8.32 -17.49
N ARG A 160 6.12 -9.53 -17.12
CA ARG A 160 7.27 -10.19 -17.76
C ARG A 160 7.03 -10.43 -19.26
N LYS A 161 5.87 -10.94 -19.62
CA LYS A 161 5.48 -11.28 -21.00
C LYS A 161 5.41 -10.05 -21.90
N LEU A 162 4.94 -8.93 -21.37
CA LEU A 162 4.82 -7.66 -22.05
C LEU A 162 6.11 -6.81 -21.94
N GLY A 163 7.10 -7.28 -21.19
CA GLY A 163 8.35 -6.55 -20.92
C GLY A 163 8.11 -5.24 -20.17
N LEU A 164 7.11 -5.19 -19.27
CA LEU A 164 6.80 -4.01 -18.46
C LEU A 164 7.66 -4.00 -17.19
N PRO A 165 8.25 -2.86 -16.82
CA PRO A 165 8.84 -2.70 -15.50
C PRO A 165 7.77 -2.87 -14.42
N PHE A 166 8.12 -3.56 -13.31
CA PHE A 166 7.18 -3.74 -12.23
C PHE A 166 7.82 -3.69 -10.85
N ALA A 167 7.03 -3.26 -9.87
CA ALA A 167 7.34 -3.30 -8.45
C ALA A 167 6.55 -4.42 -7.78
N ALA A 168 7.24 -5.31 -7.08
CA ALA A 168 6.62 -6.33 -6.25
C ALA A 168 6.41 -5.80 -4.82
N ASP A 169 5.17 -5.80 -4.38
CA ASP A 169 4.76 -5.43 -3.01
C ASP A 169 3.82 -6.48 -2.43
N PRO A 170 4.35 -7.65 -2.05
CA PRO A 170 3.52 -8.75 -1.55
C PRO A 170 2.89 -8.47 -0.18
N SER A 171 3.51 -7.59 0.63
CA SER A 171 2.95 -7.12 1.90
C SER A 171 2.40 -8.28 2.76
N GLN A 172 1.21 -8.16 3.37
CA GLN A 172 0.60 -9.17 4.23
C GLN A 172 0.35 -10.53 3.53
N GLN A 173 0.36 -10.61 2.21
CA GLN A 173 0.23 -11.90 1.51
C GLN A 173 1.44 -12.82 1.73
N LEU A 174 2.61 -12.28 2.09
CA LEU A 174 3.77 -13.08 2.46
C LEU A 174 3.46 -14.10 3.56
N ALA A 175 2.56 -13.78 4.50
CA ALA A 175 2.16 -14.69 5.56
C ALA A 175 1.46 -15.96 5.02
N ARG A 176 0.74 -15.86 3.90
CA ARG A 176 -0.07 -16.94 3.31
C ARG A 176 0.66 -17.71 2.22
N LEU A 177 1.53 -17.05 1.46
CA LEU A 177 2.26 -17.62 0.35
C LEU A 177 3.37 -18.57 0.84
N ASN A 178 3.64 -19.61 0.05
CA ASN A 178 4.82 -20.47 0.26
C ASN A 178 6.06 -19.88 -0.45
N GLY A 179 7.23 -20.50 -0.23
CA GLY A 179 8.49 -19.97 -0.76
C GLY A 179 8.59 -19.96 -2.28
N GLU A 180 7.99 -20.93 -2.96
CA GLU A 180 7.98 -20.98 -4.43
C GLU A 180 7.09 -19.87 -5.02
N GLU A 181 5.93 -19.66 -4.45
CA GLU A 181 5.01 -18.58 -4.80
C GLU A 181 5.66 -17.20 -4.61
N ILE A 182 6.37 -17.00 -3.50
CA ILE A 182 7.11 -15.74 -3.25
C ILE A 182 8.21 -15.55 -4.30
N ARG A 183 9.00 -16.58 -4.58
CA ARG A 183 10.03 -16.53 -5.63
C ARG A 183 9.45 -16.15 -6.98
N ARG A 184 8.29 -16.73 -7.33
CA ARG A 184 7.56 -16.43 -8.57
C ARG A 184 7.11 -14.97 -8.64
N LEU A 185 6.65 -14.37 -7.53
CA LEU A 185 6.21 -12.97 -7.49
C LEU A 185 7.36 -11.99 -7.66
N ILE A 186 8.51 -12.22 -7.02
CA ILE A 186 9.58 -11.23 -6.98
C ILE A 186 10.57 -11.32 -8.14
N HIS A 187 10.65 -12.47 -8.82
CA HIS A 187 11.61 -12.67 -9.90
C HIS A 187 11.44 -11.64 -11.03
N GLY A 188 12.50 -10.90 -11.32
CA GLY A 188 12.54 -9.87 -12.37
C GLY A 188 11.89 -8.54 -11.97
N ALA A 189 11.53 -8.33 -10.71
CA ALA A 189 11.01 -7.07 -10.25
C ALA A 189 12.08 -5.97 -10.27
N ASP A 190 11.74 -4.78 -10.77
CA ASP A 190 12.62 -3.61 -10.70
C ASP A 190 12.74 -3.10 -9.26
N TYR A 191 11.64 -3.19 -8.51
CA TYR A 191 11.57 -2.83 -7.09
C TYR A 191 10.93 -3.95 -6.28
N LEU A 192 11.47 -4.22 -5.10
CA LEU A 192 10.86 -5.07 -4.09
C LEU A 192 10.64 -4.24 -2.82
N PHE A 193 9.38 -4.06 -2.43
CA PHE A 193 9.01 -3.39 -1.19
C PHE A 193 8.71 -4.39 -0.08
N THR A 194 9.28 -4.15 1.09
CA THR A 194 9.02 -4.89 2.33
C THR A 194 9.15 -3.95 3.52
N ASN A 195 8.61 -4.33 4.68
CA ASN A 195 9.14 -3.88 5.95
C ASN A 195 10.20 -4.88 6.46
N ASP A 196 10.81 -4.61 7.62
CA ASP A 196 11.84 -5.47 8.21
C ASP A 196 11.32 -6.88 8.52
N TYR A 197 10.12 -6.99 9.10
CA TYR A 197 9.49 -8.28 9.39
C TYR A 197 9.17 -9.06 8.10
N GLU A 198 8.62 -8.40 7.10
CA GLU A 198 8.32 -8.98 5.79
C GLU A 198 9.57 -9.45 5.06
N TRP A 199 10.68 -8.71 5.20
CA TRP A 199 11.98 -9.10 4.64
C TRP A 199 12.49 -10.39 5.28
N ASP A 200 12.50 -10.47 6.59
CA ASP A 200 12.93 -11.67 7.31
C ASP A 200 12.04 -12.88 6.97
N LEU A 201 10.72 -12.67 6.90
CA LEU A 201 9.76 -13.71 6.52
C LEU A 201 9.97 -14.20 5.08
N LEU A 202 10.28 -13.29 4.15
CA LEU A 202 10.59 -13.61 2.76
C LEU A 202 11.83 -14.51 2.68
N LEU A 203 12.92 -14.14 3.35
CA LEU A 203 14.15 -14.93 3.40
C LEU A 203 13.89 -16.33 4.00
N GLN A 204 13.18 -16.38 5.13
CA GLN A 204 12.83 -17.63 5.79
C GLN A 204 12.02 -18.54 4.88
N LYS A 205 10.98 -18.04 4.23
CA LYS A 205 10.08 -18.84 3.40
C LYS A 205 10.70 -19.27 2.08
N THR A 206 11.45 -18.37 1.44
CA THR A 206 12.12 -18.70 0.18
C THR A 206 13.34 -19.62 0.38
N GLY A 207 13.95 -19.60 1.56
CA GLY A 207 15.23 -20.26 1.81
C GLY A 207 16.39 -19.63 1.05
N TRP A 208 16.18 -18.47 0.44
CA TRP A 208 17.22 -17.71 -0.22
C TRP A 208 17.98 -16.82 0.76
N SER A 209 19.27 -16.69 0.54
CA SER A 209 20.09 -15.63 1.15
C SER A 209 19.72 -14.26 0.57
N GLU A 210 20.08 -13.19 1.26
CA GLU A 210 19.94 -11.82 0.73
C GLU A 210 20.57 -11.66 -0.66
N ALA A 211 21.78 -12.19 -0.84
CA ALA A 211 22.46 -12.14 -2.12
C ALA A 211 21.73 -12.89 -3.24
N GLU A 212 21.00 -13.96 -2.91
CA GLU A 212 20.17 -14.67 -3.89
C GLU A 212 18.95 -13.87 -4.26
N VAL A 213 18.28 -13.22 -3.31
CA VAL A 213 17.17 -12.30 -3.60
C VAL A 213 17.64 -11.14 -4.47
N MET A 214 18.77 -10.50 -4.10
CA MET A 214 19.32 -9.35 -4.85
C MET A 214 19.69 -9.69 -6.31
N ARG A 215 19.96 -10.95 -6.62
CA ARG A 215 20.14 -11.38 -8.02
C ARG A 215 18.82 -11.49 -8.81
N GLN A 216 17.69 -11.46 -8.14
CA GLN A 216 16.38 -11.59 -8.76
C GLN A 216 15.67 -10.26 -9.00
N ILE A 217 16.11 -9.18 -8.36
CA ILE A 217 15.45 -7.87 -8.33
C ILE A 217 16.42 -6.74 -8.66
N GLY A 218 15.90 -5.59 -9.05
CA GLY A 218 16.72 -4.39 -9.30
C GLY A 218 17.09 -3.65 -8.01
N LEU A 219 16.08 -3.28 -7.23
CA LEU A 219 16.25 -2.51 -5.98
C LEU A 219 15.34 -3.09 -4.87
N ARG A 220 15.94 -3.36 -3.72
CA ARG A 220 15.23 -3.63 -2.48
C ARG A 220 14.96 -2.31 -1.75
N VAL A 221 13.73 -2.10 -1.30
CA VAL A 221 13.31 -0.97 -0.47
C VAL A 221 12.66 -1.55 0.80
N THR A 222 13.38 -1.47 1.93
CA THR A 222 12.93 -2.05 3.19
C THR A 222 12.72 -0.97 4.24
N THR A 223 11.48 -0.76 4.64
CA THR A 223 11.13 0.18 5.71
C THR A 223 11.41 -0.45 7.08
N LEU A 224 12.00 0.34 7.99
CA LEU A 224 12.48 -0.08 9.31
C LEU A 224 11.72 0.61 10.45
N GLY A 225 10.48 1.03 10.18
CA GLY A 225 9.68 1.82 11.12
C GLY A 225 10.39 3.12 11.53
N PRO A 226 10.53 3.40 12.84
CA PRO A 226 11.18 4.63 13.31
C PRO A 226 12.65 4.78 12.92
N LYS A 227 13.27 3.73 12.43
CA LYS A 227 14.69 3.73 11.98
C LYS A 227 14.85 4.15 10.52
N GLY A 228 13.77 4.48 9.82
CA GLY A 228 13.85 4.92 8.44
C GLY A 228 13.72 3.82 7.40
N VAL A 229 14.50 3.88 6.35
CA VAL A 229 14.43 2.96 5.21
C VAL A 229 15.81 2.67 4.66
N ASP A 230 16.03 1.42 4.30
CA ASP A 230 17.22 0.96 3.56
C ASP A 230 16.85 0.67 2.10
N LEU A 231 17.64 1.21 1.20
CA LEU A 231 17.59 0.93 -0.23
C LEU A 231 18.88 0.22 -0.64
N VAL A 232 18.73 -0.97 -1.22
CA VAL A 232 19.87 -1.79 -1.65
C VAL A 232 19.70 -2.14 -3.13
N GLY A 233 20.61 -1.67 -3.96
CA GLY A 233 20.62 -1.98 -5.40
C GLY A 233 21.34 -3.30 -5.69
N SER A 234 20.93 -3.97 -6.78
CA SER A 234 21.65 -5.15 -7.29
C SER A 234 23.07 -4.85 -7.76
N ASP A 235 23.38 -3.59 -8.01
CA ASP A 235 24.71 -3.07 -8.36
C ASP A 235 25.61 -2.79 -7.14
N GLY A 236 25.12 -3.03 -5.92
CA GLY A 236 25.79 -2.74 -4.66
C GLY A 236 25.54 -1.34 -4.10
N THR A 237 24.68 -0.55 -4.74
CA THR A 237 24.24 0.73 -4.19
C THR A 237 23.56 0.52 -2.83
N PHE A 238 23.93 1.35 -1.84
CA PHE A 238 23.27 1.38 -0.53
C PHE A 238 22.93 2.83 -0.18
N VAL A 239 21.68 3.07 0.19
CA VAL A 239 21.20 4.36 0.70
C VAL A 239 20.34 4.11 1.92
N HIS A 240 20.64 4.82 3.01
CA HIS A 240 19.77 4.86 4.19
C HIS A 240 19.17 6.26 4.33
N VAL A 241 17.89 6.33 4.66
CA VAL A 241 17.18 7.60 4.90
C VAL A 241 16.43 7.51 6.21
N ASP A 242 16.71 8.45 7.11
CA ASP A 242 16.00 8.61 8.38
C ASP A 242 14.55 9.05 8.17
N VAL A 243 13.69 8.86 9.18
CA VAL A 243 12.30 9.33 9.15
C VAL A 243 12.19 10.85 9.29
N VAL A 244 11.20 11.46 8.63
CA VAL A 244 10.74 12.79 8.99
C VAL A 244 10.09 12.72 10.38
N PRO A 245 10.44 13.59 11.36
CA PRO A 245 9.81 13.58 12.66
C PRO A 245 8.29 13.84 12.58
N GLU A 246 7.52 12.99 13.25
CA GLU A 246 6.08 13.17 13.38
C GLU A 246 5.73 14.28 14.36
N LYS A 247 4.67 15.04 14.09
CA LYS A 247 4.09 16.04 15.02
C LYS A 247 3.10 15.40 16.00
N ARG A 248 2.44 14.32 15.55
CA ARG A 248 1.47 13.55 16.34
C ARG A 248 1.37 12.13 15.77
N ARG A 249 0.78 11.24 16.54
CA ARG A 249 0.45 9.88 16.12
C ARG A 249 -1.06 9.72 16.13
N ALA A 250 -1.66 9.43 14.98
CA ALA A 250 -3.11 9.24 14.88
C ALA A 250 -3.44 7.79 14.51
N ASP A 251 -3.10 7.36 13.28
CA ASP A 251 -3.40 6.02 12.79
C ASP A 251 -2.22 5.47 11.97
N PRO A 252 -1.71 4.25 12.27
CA PRO A 252 -0.64 3.64 11.49
C PRO A 252 -1.09 3.04 10.16
N THR A 253 -2.40 2.98 9.89
CA THR A 253 -2.95 2.34 8.69
C THR A 253 -2.53 3.11 7.43
N GLY A 254 -2.01 2.38 6.43
CA GLY A 254 -1.64 2.97 5.14
C GLY A 254 -0.30 3.70 5.09
N ILE A 255 0.48 3.78 6.20
CA ILE A 255 1.81 4.39 6.20
C ILE A 255 2.72 3.76 5.14
N GLY A 256 2.70 2.43 5.06
CA GLY A 256 3.48 1.68 4.08
C GLY A 256 3.06 2.00 2.63
N ASP A 257 1.75 2.06 2.37
CA ASP A 257 1.21 2.40 1.05
C ASP A 257 1.60 3.83 0.65
N ALA A 258 1.51 4.77 1.58
CA ALA A 258 1.91 6.16 1.41
C ALA A 258 3.41 6.30 1.11
N PHE A 259 4.26 5.54 1.82
CA PHE A 259 5.69 5.49 1.55
C PHE A 259 5.96 5.02 0.11
N ARG A 260 5.36 3.90 -0.32
CA ARG A 260 5.52 3.37 -1.69
C ARG A 260 5.08 4.38 -2.74
N ALA A 261 3.94 5.02 -2.52
CA ALA A 261 3.42 6.05 -3.42
C ALA A 261 4.38 7.24 -3.54
N GLY A 262 4.82 7.81 -2.42
CA GLY A 262 5.77 8.92 -2.39
C GLY A 262 7.11 8.58 -3.05
N PHE A 263 7.65 7.39 -2.78
CA PHE A 263 8.88 6.91 -3.38
C PHE A 263 8.78 6.82 -4.91
N LEU A 264 7.72 6.18 -5.40
CA LEU A 264 7.54 5.94 -6.84
C LEU A 264 7.17 7.23 -7.60
N VAL A 265 6.42 8.15 -6.98
CA VAL A 265 6.21 9.49 -7.55
C VAL A 265 7.53 10.24 -7.66
N GLY A 266 8.36 10.20 -6.63
CA GLY A 266 9.70 10.80 -6.68
C GLY A 266 10.56 10.22 -7.78
N ARG A 267 10.58 8.89 -7.93
CA ARG A 267 11.31 8.22 -9.02
C ARG A 267 10.80 8.63 -10.40
N SER A 268 9.47 8.65 -10.58
CA SER A 268 8.84 9.08 -11.83
C SER A 268 9.12 10.55 -12.16
N ALA A 269 9.28 11.39 -11.15
CA ALA A 269 9.66 12.79 -11.30
C ALA A 269 11.17 13.00 -11.54
N GLY A 270 11.97 11.91 -11.60
CA GLY A 270 13.41 11.97 -11.87
C GLY A 270 14.29 12.23 -10.64
N LEU A 271 13.74 12.21 -9.44
CA LEU A 271 14.51 12.37 -8.21
C LEU A 271 15.50 11.20 -8.00
N SER A 272 16.61 11.46 -7.31
CA SER A 272 17.54 10.40 -6.87
C SER A 272 16.86 9.39 -5.96
N LEU A 273 17.49 8.25 -5.68
CA LEU A 273 16.98 7.25 -4.73
C LEU A 273 16.80 7.88 -3.35
N GLU A 274 17.78 8.66 -2.90
CA GLU A 274 17.76 9.33 -1.60
C GLU A 274 16.59 10.34 -1.53
N ARG A 275 16.47 11.25 -2.52
CA ARG A 275 15.41 12.26 -2.55
C ARG A 275 14.01 11.64 -2.65
N SER A 276 13.88 10.55 -3.41
CA SER A 276 12.62 9.80 -3.48
C SER A 276 12.25 9.16 -2.16
N ALA A 277 13.21 8.62 -1.41
CA ALA A 277 12.97 8.05 -0.08
C ALA A 277 12.67 9.14 0.97
N GLN A 278 13.29 10.33 0.87
CA GLN A 278 13.00 11.48 1.72
C GLN A 278 11.58 12.00 1.49
N LEU A 279 11.14 12.12 0.23
CA LEU A 279 9.74 12.42 -0.10
C LEU A 279 8.80 11.36 0.48
N ALA A 280 9.12 10.08 0.27
CA ALA A 280 8.33 8.95 0.77
C ALA A 280 8.18 8.96 2.29
N SER A 281 9.26 9.28 3.02
CA SER A 281 9.24 9.42 4.48
C SER A 281 8.30 10.55 4.92
N LEU A 282 8.30 11.69 4.23
CA LEU A 282 7.37 12.77 4.53
C LEU A 282 5.91 12.34 4.29
N VAL A 283 5.61 11.74 3.14
CA VAL A 283 4.25 11.29 2.79
C VAL A 283 3.74 10.26 3.81
N ALA A 284 4.59 9.31 4.19
CA ALA A 284 4.29 8.32 5.23
C ALA A 284 3.93 8.96 6.57
N VAL A 285 4.67 10.00 6.98
CA VAL A 285 4.41 10.73 8.23
C VAL A 285 3.12 11.55 8.15
N LEU A 286 2.82 12.17 7.01
CA LEU A 286 1.55 12.89 6.84
C LEU A 286 0.34 11.95 7.00
N VAL A 287 0.43 10.73 6.48
CA VAL A 287 -0.60 9.70 6.70
C VAL A 287 -0.66 9.26 8.15
N PHE A 288 0.48 9.04 8.81
CA PHE A 288 0.53 8.67 10.22
C PHE A 288 -0.12 9.71 11.15
N GLU A 289 -0.11 10.97 10.74
CA GLU A 289 -0.70 12.09 11.47
C GLU A 289 -2.20 12.28 11.17
N ALA A 290 -2.75 11.56 10.20
CA ALA A 290 -4.15 11.64 9.81
C ALA A 290 -5.01 10.57 10.51
N PRO A 291 -6.34 10.78 10.63
CA PRO A 291 -7.23 9.82 11.27
C PRO A 291 -7.47 8.56 10.44
N GLY A 292 -7.02 8.52 9.20
CA GLY A 292 -7.13 7.38 8.29
C GLY A 292 -6.24 7.54 7.07
N PRO A 293 -6.08 6.49 6.26
CA PRO A 293 -5.05 6.41 5.21
C PRO A 293 -5.26 7.38 4.05
N GLN A 294 -6.47 7.95 3.91
CA GLN A 294 -6.82 8.89 2.84
C GLN A 294 -7.41 10.22 3.35
N GLU A 295 -7.28 10.52 4.63
CA GLU A 295 -7.74 11.76 5.27
C GLU A 295 -6.59 12.74 5.55
N TRP A 296 -5.62 12.81 4.64
CA TRP A 296 -4.51 13.76 4.70
C TRP A 296 -4.47 14.65 3.46
N THR A 297 -3.73 15.73 3.54
CA THR A 297 -3.61 16.71 2.46
C THR A 297 -2.15 17.06 2.20
N TRP A 298 -1.85 17.49 0.98
CA TRP A 298 -0.54 17.99 0.60
C TRP A 298 -0.55 19.52 0.64
N ASP A 299 0.21 20.09 1.56
CA ASP A 299 0.56 21.52 1.56
C ASP A 299 2.04 21.65 1.22
N LYS A 300 2.31 22.26 0.06
CA LYS A 300 3.68 22.39 -0.47
C LYS A 300 4.58 23.20 0.47
N GLN A 301 4.06 24.25 1.09
CA GLN A 301 4.85 25.10 1.98
C GLN A 301 5.22 24.36 3.26
N GLU A 302 4.29 23.66 3.87
CA GLU A 302 4.54 22.81 5.03
C GLU A 302 5.52 21.68 4.68
N ALA A 303 5.34 21.04 3.52
CA ALA A 303 6.21 19.96 3.05
C ALA A 303 7.67 20.43 2.92
N VAL A 304 7.90 21.59 2.31
CA VAL A 304 9.24 22.20 2.18
C VAL A 304 9.84 22.46 3.56
N GLN A 305 9.08 23.03 4.49
CA GLN A 305 9.58 23.29 5.85
C GLN A 305 9.98 22.00 6.58
N ARG A 306 9.17 20.96 6.47
CA ARG A 306 9.43 19.66 7.12
C ARG A 306 10.62 18.94 6.50
N LEU A 307 10.72 18.93 5.18
CA LEU A 307 11.87 18.36 4.46
C LEU A 307 13.16 19.11 4.78
N ALA A 308 13.13 20.44 4.81
CA ALA A 308 14.29 21.26 5.19
C ALA A 308 14.75 21.01 6.62
N GLY A 309 13.78 20.84 7.54
CA GLY A 309 14.08 20.50 8.93
C GLY A 309 14.69 19.12 9.15
N ALA A 310 14.28 18.14 8.31
CA ALA A 310 14.74 16.76 8.42
C ALA A 310 16.02 16.49 7.60
N TYR A 311 16.15 17.07 6.40
CA TYR A 311 17.17 16.69 5.40
C TYR A 311 17.96 17.86 4.84
N GLY A 312 17.70 19.10 5.29
CA GLY A 312 18.36 20.30 4.81
C GLY A 312 17.65 20.99 3.64
N ALA A 313 18.01 22.27 3.42
CA ALA A 313 17.34 23.13 2.43
C ALA A 313 17.48 22.62 1.00
N GLU A 314 18.65 22.14 0.62
CA GLU A 314 18.91 21.61 -0.74
C GLU A 314 17.96 20.44 -1.07
N ALA A 315 17.81 19.49 -0.16
CA ALA A 315 16.87 18.37 -0.34
C ALA A 315 15.43 18.84 -0.51
N ALA A 316 15.00 19.81 0.32
CA ALA A 316 13.66 20.36 0.26
C ALA A 316 13.39 21.09 -1.07
N GLU A 317 14.34 21.87 -1.56
CA GLU A 317 14.25 22.60 -2.84
C GLU A 317 14.18 21.64 -4.04
N GLU A 318 15.06 20.63 -4.08
CA GLU A 318 15.06 19.62 -5.15
C GLU A 318 13.73 18.85 -5.21
N ILE A 319 13.22 18.40 -4.05
CA ILE A 319 11.96 17.67 -3.97
C ILE A 319 10.78 18.59 -4.37
N ALA A 320 10.75 19.82 -3.86
CA ALA A 320 9.70 20.76 -4.17
C ALA A 320 9.66 21.21 -5.64
N ALA A 321 10.81 21.26 -6.30
CA ALA A 321 10.90 21.57 -7.73
C ALA A 321 10.36 20.44 -8.62
N ALA A 322 10.40 19.21 -8.15
CA ALA A 322 9.95 18.02 -8.89
C ALA A 322 8.43 17.76 -8.75
N LEU A 323 7.76 18.42 -7.80
CA LEU A 323 6.33 18.23 -7.53
C LEU A 323 5.52 19.49 -7.85
N PRO A 324 4.24 19.32 -8.25
CA PRO A 324 3.35 20.44 -8.58
C PRO A 324 3.02 21.37 -7.39
#